data_b902367984dbd92c890e082f7eeecce3
#
_entry.id   b902367984dbd92c890e082f7eeecce3
#
_cell.length_a   1.000
_cell.length_b   1.000
_cell.length_c   1.000
_cell.angle_alpha   90.00
_cell.angle_beta   90.00
_cell.angle_gamma   90.00
#
_symmetry.space_group_name_H-M   'P 1'
#
loop_
_entity.id
_entity.type
_entity.pdbx_description
1 polymer ?
#
loop_
_entity_poly.entity_id
_entity_poly.type
_entity_poly.pdbx_seq_one_letter_code
_entity_poly.pdbx_strand_id
1 'polypeptide(L)'
;MKVYKGVSASPGLVLGQVSRLEHHVETFSHGPFNPERELRLLANAVHTAQNELDSMAERAAPTEQAIFLFQSMMLDDEGMMNEVRFCINAGISASAAMHQVGQRYADQLANMKDNPYMQLRSVDILDATRRVINILTNRPRVWLALDHPVILAADRLMPTDLFSVPSGMILGVITAEGSGQSHAAIIARAMNIPGIVQVGKDFLDDCDGRTVILDATNGNCILDPDAVARQQAEASICQLQREDAEMKQLHSLPDETRDGEPFELLANCFGPEALDTAMQSGAKGVGLLRSGYMMLPGRILDEQEQYFFYCSCLAAANGCPVTVRTFDFGSDRTVADANQGPQSSKLGLRGIRNSLRQPQQFQTQICALLRAAARGPLRVMFPMVTDVEDWDAAMSIVEHCRQSLRERGVPFNENTPFGVMLSIPAACLTVEDFIAHGCDFLVIGTNDLTQYTHAADRELASAEHYYRPASPAMKKLITMVMDAAGAHHVPVTICGLAVGNPANTAQYLHLGLRSFSVSPQNLLKVKRALLDTDAHPDAGENG
;
A
#
# COMPACT_ATOMS: atom_id res chain seq x y z
N MET A 1 28.85 -23.39 -7.71
CA MET A 1 28.16 -22.10 -7.71
C MET A 1 27.50 -21.84 -9.07
N LYS A 2 26.17 -21.71 -9.13
CA LYS A 2 25.42 -21.29 -10.32
C LYS A 2 24.66 -20.01 -9.96
N VAL A 3 24.62 -19.04 -10.88
CA VAL A 3 23.90 -17.78 -10.69
C VAL A 3 22.69 -17.75 -11.62
N TYR A 4 21.54 -17.54 -11.04
CA TYR A 4 20.28 -17.37 -11.75
C TYR A 4 19.81 -15.92 -11.58
N LYS A 5 19.18 -15.36 -12.61
CA LYS A 5 18.63 -14.00 -12.58
C LYS A 5 17.12 -14.05 -12.69
N GLY A 6 16.47 -13.19 -11.94
CA GLY A 6 15.03 -12.98 -11.99
C GLY A 6 14.68 -11.51 -11.78
N VAL A 7 13.42 -11.25 -11.55
CA VAL A 7 12.89 -9.92 -11.30
C VAL A 7 12.59 -9.78 -9.80
N SER A 8 13.05 -8.70 -9.18
CA SER A 8 12.73 -8.39 -7.77
C SER A 8 11.22 -8.26 -7.56
N ALA A 9 10.67 -9.04 -6.67
CA ALA A 9 9.28 -8.96 -6.23
C ALA A 9 9.15 -8.28 -4.86
N SER A 10 10.10 -8.56 -3.96
CA SER A 10 10.23 -7.96 -2.63
C SER A 10 11.71 -7.85 -2.30
N PRO A 11 12.25 -6.65 -2.02
CA PRO A 11 13.70 -6.48 -1.82
C PRO A 11 14.18 -7.14 -0.53
N GLY A 12 15.48 -7.46 -0.49
CA GLY A 12 16.15 -8.03 0.67
C GLY A 12 17.24 -9.01 0.30
N LEU A 13 18.04 -9.40 1.29
CA LEU A 13 19.14 -10.36 1.13
C LEU A 13 19.02 -11.42 2.21
N VAL A 14 18.96 -12.69 1.80
CA VAL A 14 18.91 -13.82 2.72
C VAL A 14 19.76 -14.98 2.23
N LEU A 15 20.25 -15.76 3.18
CA LEU A 15 20.95 -17.02 2.98
C LEU A 15 20.16 -18.13 3.67
N GLY A 16 19.81 -19.18 2.95
CA GLY A 16 19.02 -20.28 3.51
C GLY A 16 19.00 -21.51 2.63
N GLN A 17 18.42 -22.57 3.18
CA GLN A 17 18.15 -23.80 2.43
C GLN A 17 16.82 -23.63 1.68
N VAL A 18 16.78 -24.17 0.47
CA VAL A 18 15.57 -24.15 -0.36
C VAL A 18 14.68 -25.34 -0.03
N SER A 19 13.38 -25.08 0.11
CA SER A 19 12.34 -26.11 0.11
C SER A 19 11.45 -25.88 -1.12
N ARG A 20 11.40 -26.87 -2.01
CA ARG A 20 10.58 -26.81 -3.20
C ARG A 20 9.12 -27.12 -2.87
N LEU A 21 8.25 -26.19 -3.21
CA LEU A 21 6.81 -26.36 -3.10
C LEU A 21 6.25 -26.91 -4.42
N GLU A 22 5.79 -28.15 -4.41
CA GLU A 22 5.15 -28.78 -5.56
C GLU A 22 3.63 -28.71 -5.45
N HIS A 23 3.00 -28.10 -6.45
CA HIS A 23 1.55 -28.00 -6.54
C HIS A 23 0.96 -29.17 -7.34
N HIS A 24 1.13 -30.40 -6.86
CA HIS A 24 0.47 -31.55 -7.49
C HIS A 24 -1.00 -31.60 -7.12
N VAL A 25 -1.87 -31.59 -8.14
CA VAL A 25 -3.31 -31.85 -7.98
C VAL A 25 -3.54 -33.33 -8.32
N GLU A 26 -3.61 -34.17 -7.30
CA GLU A 26 -4.06 -35.54 -7.47
C GLU A 26 -5.55 -35.61 -7.15
N THR A 27 -6.31 -36.13 -8.10
CA THR A 27 -7.75 -36.29 -7.97
C THR A 27 -8.05 -37.78 -7.70
N PHE A 28 -8.19 -38.11 -6.40
CA PHE A 28 -8.51 -39.49 -6.01
C PHE A 28 -9.97 -39.63 -5.61
N SER A 29 -10.58 -40.78 -5.98
CA SER A 29 -11.82 -41.27 -5.39
C SER A 29 -11.48 -42.25 -4.27
N HIS A 30 -11.91 -42.00 -3.06
CA HIS A 30 -11.76 -42.95 -1.95
C HIS A 30 -12.89 -44.00 -1.97
N GLY A 31 -12.64 -45.18 -2.52
CA GLY A 31 -13.58 -46.29 -2.51
C GLY A 31 -14.59 -46.27 -3.68
N PRO A 32 -15.64 -47.13 -3.66
CA PRO A 32 -16.65 -47.15 -4.71
C PRO A 32 -17.40 -45.81 -4.75
N PHE A 33 -17.58 -45.28 -5.97
CA PHE A 33 -18.20 -43.98 -6.25
C PHE A 33 -19.67 -43.98 -5.77
N ASN A 34 -20.02 -42.95 -4.98
CA ASN A 34 -21.40 -42.70 -4.54
C ASN A 34 -21.65 -41.17 -4.60
N PRO A 35 -22.56 -40.70 -5.46
CA PRO A 35 -22.82 -39.28 -5.66
C PRO A 35 -23.24 -38.56 -4.35
N GLU A 36 -24.10 -39.16 -3.54
CA GLU A 36 -24.54 -38.51 -2.28
C GLU A 36 -23.41 -38.36 -1.27
N ARG A 37 -22.48 -39.31 -1.22
CA ARG A 37 -21.28 -39.23 -0.40
C ARG A 37 -20.34 -38.14 -0.90
N GLU A 38 -20.09 -38.10 -2.21
CA GLU A 38 -19.22 -37.09 -2.84
C GLU A 38 -19.78 -35.69 -2.63
N LEU A 39 -21.10 -35.48 -2.78
CA LEU A 39 -21.75 -34.18 -2.52
C LEU A 39 -21.63 -33.74 -1.06
N ARG A 40 -21.75 -34.67 -0.09
CA ARG A 40 -21.54 -34.37 1.34
C ARG A 40 -20.09 -34.02 1.63
N LEU A 41 -19.13 -34.74 1.07
CA LEU A 41 -17.70 -34.45 1.20
C LEU A 41 -17.37 -33.08 0.63
N LEU A 42 -17.91 -32.74 -0.56
CA LEU A 42 -17.75 -31.44 -1.17
C LEU A 42 -18.29 -30.32 -0.25
N ALA A 43 -19.52 -30.43 0.24
CA ALA A 43 -20.12 -29.41 1.11
C ALA A 43 -19.30 -29.15 2.37
N ASN A 44 -18.83 -30.22 3.03
CA ASN A 44 -17.99 -30.11 4.21
C ASN A 44 -16.61 -29.47 3.87
N ALA A 45 -16.00 -29.86 2.74
CA ALA A 45 -14.72 -29.32 2.33
C ALA A 45 -14.79 -27.84 1.95
N VAL A 46 -15.84 -27.42 1.24
CA VAL A 46 -16.12 -26.02 0.91
C VAL A 46 -16.30 -25.18 2.17
N HIS A 47 -17.16 -25.63 3.09
CA HIS A 47 -17.38 -24.92 4.36
C HIS A 47 -16.10 -24.80 5.19
N THR A 48 -15.29 -25.86 5.25
CA THR A 48 -13.98 -25.81 5.93
C THR A 48 -13.04 -24.83 5.26
N ALA A 49 -12.97 -24.83 3.91
CA ALA A 49 -12.13 -23.91 3.15
C ALA A 49 -12.55 -22.45 3.36
N GLN A 50 -13.84 -22.16 3.36
CA GLN A 50 -14.38 -20.83 3.64
C GLN A 50 -14.00 -20.34 5.03
N ASN A 51 -14.21 -21.15 6.06
CA ASN A 51 -13.83 -20.79 7.44
C ASN A 51 -12.32 -20.49 7.57
N GLU A 52 -11.48 -21.24 6.85
CA GLU A 52 -10.04 -20.99 6.81
C GLU A 52 -9.71 -19.66 6.11
N LEU A 53 -10.35 -19.38 4.98
CA LEU A 53 -10.16 -18.13 4.21
C LEU A 53 -10.64 -16.92 5.01
N ASP A 54 -11.79 -17.02 5.68
CA ASP A 54 -12.33 -15.96 6.53
C ASP A 54 -11.40 -15.68 7.73
N SER A 55 -10.87 -16.73 8.36
CA SER A 55 -9.85 -16.59 9.41
C SER A 55 -8.53 -15.97 8.91
N MET A 56 -8.15 -16.20 7.64
CA MET A 56 -7.02 -15.52 7.02
C MET A 56 -7.35 -14.06 6.74
N ALA A 57 -8.55 -13.78 6.25
CA ALA A 57 -9.03 -12.42 6.00
C ALA A 57 -9.04 -11.56 7.28
N GLU A 58 -9.45 -12.13 8.43
CA GLU A 58 -9.43 -11.43 9.72
C GLU A 58 -8.02 -11.04 10.20
N ARG A 59 -7.00 -11.81 9.81
CA ARG A 59 -5.58 -11.59 10.21
C ARG A 59 -4.78 -10.83 9.18
N ALA A 60 -5.32 -10.65 7.99
CA ALA A 60 -4.66 -10.00 6.86
C ALA A 60 -4.89 -8.49 6.86
N ALA A 61 -3.94 -7.73 6.32
CA ALA A 61 -4.15 -6.32 6.03
C ALA A 61 -5.21 -6.13 4.92
N PRO A 62 -5.94 -4.99 4.81
CA PRO A 62 -7.10 -4.86 3.91
C PRO A 62 -6.84 -5.17 2.45
N THR A 63 -5.65 -4.89 1.95
CA THR A 63 -5.28 -5.23 0.56
C THR A 63 -5.26 -6.74 0.35
N GLU A 64 -4.82 -7.47 1.34
CA GLU A 64 -4.71 -8.94 1.36
C GLU A 64 -6.04 -9.56 1.76
N GLN A 65 -6.75 -8.95 2.71
CA GLN A 65 -8.10 -9.32 3.12
C GLN A 65 -9.04 -9.44 1.92
N ALA A 66 -9.00 -8.45 0.99
CA ALA A 66 -9.80 -8.47 -0.23
C ALA A 66 -9.52 -9.70 -1.13
N ILE A 67 -8.31 -10.27 -1.08
CA ILE A 67 -7.98 -11.50 -1.83
C ILE A 67 -8.68 -12.69 -1.21
N PHE A 68 -8.59 -12.86 0.12
CA PHE A 68 -9.20 -14.01 0.81
C PHE A 68 -10.73 -13.94 0.81
N LEU A 69 -11.30 -12.74 0.96
CA LEU A 69 -12.75 -12.54 0.82
C LEU A 69 -13.24 -12.87 -0.58
N PHE A 70 -12.50 -12.49 -1.63
CA PHE A 70 -12.84 -12.88 -3.00
C PHE A 70 -12.78 -14.40 -3.17
N GLN A 71 -11.76 -15.07 -2.65
CA GLN A 71 -11.65 -16.53 -2.69
C GLN A 71 -12.81 -17.22 -1.96
N SER A 72 -13.20 -16.71 -0.79
CA SER A 72 -14.36 -17.22 -0.02
C SER A 72 -15.66 -17.03 -0.80
N MET A 73 -15.89 -15.85 -1.41
CA MET A 73 -17.05 -15.57 -2.25
C MET A 73 -17.13 -16.49 -3.48
N MET A 74 -16.00 -16.78 -4.12
CA MET A 74 -15.97 -17.68 -5.29
C MET A 74 -16.37 -19.11 -4.92
N LEU A 75 -16.07 -19.57 -3.72
CA LEU A 75 -16.51 -20.87 -3.21
C LEU A 75 -18.02 -20.89 -2.86
N ASP A 76 -18.67 -19.73 -2.77
CA ASP A 76 -20.10 -19.58 -2.56
C ASP A 76 -20.86 -19.28 -3.87
N ASP A 77 -20.16 -19.15 -5.01
CA ASP A 77 -20.79 -18.88 -6.30
C ASP A 77 -21.67 -20.06 -6.74
N GLU A 78 -22.98 -19.82 -6.81
CA GLU A 78 -23.97 -20.85 -7.16
C GLU A 78 -23.74 -21.42 -8.57
N GLY A 79 -23.29 -20.60 -9.52
CA GLY A 79 -23.00 -21.03 -10.88
C GLY A 79 -21.88 -22.07 -10.92
N MET A 80 -20.75 -21.73 -10.32
CA MET A 80 -19.59 -22.62 -10.22
C MET A 80 -19.92 -23.89 -9.44
N MET A 81 -20.58 -23.76 -8.29
CA MET A 81 -20.90 -24.91 -7.45
C MET A 81 -21.97 -25.84 -8.05
N ASN A 82 -22.93 -25.32 -8.82
CA ASN A 82 -23.90 -26.13 -9.53
C ASN A 82 -23.24 -26.96 -10.65
N GLU A 83 -22.24 -26.40 -11.33
CA GLU A 83 -21.47 -27.15 -12.33
C GLU A 83 -20.64 -28.27 -11.68
N VAL A 84 -20.01 -28.02 -10.52
CA VAL A 84 -19.31 -29.07 -9.75
C VAL A 84 -20.29 -30.18 -9.36
N ARG A 85 -21.48 -29.83 -8.83
CA ARG A 85 -22.53 -30.83 -8.49
C ARG A 85 -23.01 -31.61 -9.72
N PHE A 86 -23.15 -30.96 -10.86
CA PHE A 86 -23.49 -31.61 -12.12
C PHE A 86 -22.44 -32.64 -12.52
N CYS A 87 -21.16 -32.32 -12.46
CA CYS A 87 -20.05 -33.24 -12.73
C CYS A 87 -20.06 -34.45 -11.78
N ILE A 88 -20.33 -34.22 -10.49
CA ILE A 88 -20.44 -35.32 -9.51
C ILE A 88 -21.61 -36.25 -9.87
N ASN A 89 -22.77 -35.69 -10.19
CA ASN A 89 -23.92 -36.50 -10.60
C ASN A 89 -23.69 -37.27 -11.91
N ALA A 90 -22.76 -36.80 -12.76
CA ALA A 90 -22.30 -37.47 -13.96
C ALA A 90 -21.23 -38.57 -13.70
N GLY A 91 -20.86 -38.83 -12.44
CA GLY A 91 -19.94 -39.91 -12.07
C GLY A 91 -18.48 -39.46 -11.82
N ILE A 92 -18.21 -38.19 -11.74
CA ILE A 92 -16.87 -37.62 -11.45
C ILE A 92 -16.72 -37.41 -9.95
N SER A 93 -15.55 -37.77 -9.36
CA SER A 93 -15.29 -37.55 -7.94
C SER A 93 -15.31 -36.05 -7.59
N ALA A 94 -15.63 -35.68 -6.35
CA ALA A 94 -15.71 -34.28 -5.90
C ALA A 94 -14.40 -33.51 -6.14
N SER A 95 -13.25 -34.16 -5.91
CA SER A 95 -11.94 -33.53 -6.13
C SER A 95 -11.65 -33.30 -7.64
N ALA A 96 -11.99 -34.26 -8.50
CA ALA A 96 -11.81 -34.10 -9.94
C ALA A 96 -12.79 -33.09 -10.54
N ALA A 97 -14.06 -33.10 -10.10
CA ALA A 97 -15.07 -32.12 -10.51
C ALA A 97 -14.66 -30.69 -10.12
N MET A 98 -14.21 -30.49 -8.87
CA MET A 98 -13.73 -29.19 -8.38
C MET A 98 -12.52 -28.71 -9.17
N HIS A 99 -11.57 -29.60 -9.49
CA HIS A 99 -10.42 -29.26 -10.32
C HIS A 99 -10.82 -28.83 -11.74
N GLN A 100 -11.65 -29.64 -12.40
CA GLN A 100 -12.08 -29.38 -13.78
C GLN A 100 -12.86 -28.08 -13.92
N VAL A 101 -13.80 -27.82 -13.01
CA VAL A 101 -14.61 -26.59 -13.04
C VAL A 101 -13.77 -25.39 -12.65
N GLY A 102 -12.97 -25.47 -11.59
CA GLY A 102 -12.08 -24.40 -11.14
C GLY A 102 -11.09 -23.97 -12.22
N GLN A 103 -10.46 -24.93 -12.92
CA GLN A 103 -9.56 -24.62 -14.04
C GLN A 103 -10.29 -23.88 -15.16
N ARG A 104 -11.49 -24.30 -15.53
CA ARG A 104 -12.28 -23.65 -16.57
C ARG A 104 -12.66 -22.20 -16.21
N TYR A 105 -13.08 -21.94 -14.96
CA TYR A 105 -13.39 -20.58 -14.49
C TYR A 105 -12.14 -19.70 -14.46
N ALA A 106 -11.02 -20.26 -14.02
CA ALA A 106 -9.73 -19.55 -14.04
C ALA A 106 -9.30 -19.20 -15.47
N ASP A 107 -9.43 -20.14 -16.42
CA ASP A 107 -9.09 -19.90 -17.83
C ASP A 107 -10.01 -18.85 -18.46
N GLN A 108 -11.30 -18.82 -18.10
CA GLN A 108 -12.23 -17.78 -18.55
C GLN A 108 -11.76 -16.40 -18.10
N LEU A 109 -11.38 -16.23 -16.82
CA LEU A 109 -10.86 -14.95 -16.32
C LEU A 109 -9.51 -14.59 -16.93
N ALA A 110 -8.60 -15.55 -17.08
CA ALA A 110 -7.29 -15.33 -17.69
C ALA A 110 -7.38 -14.84 -19.15
N ASN A 111 -8.44 -15.25 -19.87
CA ASN A 111 -8.68 -14.88 -21.27
C ASN A 111 -9.46 -13.56 -21.45
N MET A 112 -9.86 -12.86 -20.39
CA MET A 112 -10.53 -11.57 -20.46
C MET A 112 -9.54 -10.45 -20.86
N LYS A 113 -9.29 -10.29 -22.18
CA LYS A 113 -8.28 -9.36 -22.70
C LYS A 113 -8.49 -7.90 -22.32
N ASP A 114 -9.73 -7.50 -22.08
CA ASP A 114 -10.10 -6.11 -21.78
C ASP A 114 -10.12 -5.80 -20.27
N ASN A 115 -9.78 -6.76 -19.41
CA ASN A 115 -9.80 -6.58 -17.97
C ASN A 115 -8.57 -7.21 -17.27
N PRO A 116 -7.43 -6.49 -17.21
CA PRO A 116 -6.20 -6.99 -16.55
C PRO A 116 -6.40 -7.35 -15.08
N TYR A 117 -7.31 -6.69 -14.39
CA TYR A 117 -7.64 -7.01 -13.00
C TYR A 117 -8.27 -8.41 -12.86
N MET A 118 -9.21 -8.76 -13.73
CA MET A 118 -9.83 -10.09 -13.71
C MET A 118 -8.85 -11.19 -14.15
N GLN A 119 -7.90 -10.86 -15.02
CA GLN A 119 -6.82 -11.82 -15.36
C GLN A 119 -5.98 -12.20 -14.14
N LEU A 120 -5.66 -11.23 -13.27
CA LEU A 120 -4.94 -11.50 -12.01
C LEU A 120 -5.75 -12.38 -11.05
N ARG A 121 -7.08 -12.23 -11.04
CA ARG A 121 -8.01 -13.01 -10.21
C ARG A 121 -8.14 -14.48 -10.63
N SER A 122 -7.69 -14.84 -11.82
CA SER A 122 -7.67 -16.25 -12.26
C SER A 122 -6.84 -17.15 -11.32
N VAL A 123 -5.75 -16.62 -10.78
CA VAL A 123 -4.89 -17.33 -9.81
C VAL A 123 -5.61 -17.54 -8.47
N ASP A 124 -6.44 -16.57 -8.04
CA ASP A 124 -7.20 -16.68 -6.79
C ASP A 124 -8.25 -17.80 -6.85
N ILE A 125 -8.89 -18.02 -8.02
CA ILE A 125 -9.80 -19.16 -8.22
C ILE A 125 -9.06 -20.48 -8.11
N LEU A 126 -7.89 -20.60 -8.74
CA LEU A 126 -7.07 -21.80 -8.66
C LEU A 126 -6.63 -22.09 -7.22
N ASP A 127 -6.30 -21.06 -6.46
CA ASP A 127 -5.90 -21.18 -5.05
C ASP A 127 -7.07 -21.66 -4.17
N ALA A 128 -8.25 -21.04 -4.31
CA ALA A 128 -9.46 -21.42 -3.58
C ALA A 128 -9.90 -22.86 -3.90
N THR A 129 -9.93 -23.24 -5.18
CA THR A 129 -10.32 -24.58 -5.61
C THR A 129 -9.32 -25.64 -5.15
N ARG A 130 -8.01 -25.35 -5.22
CA ARG A 130 -6.96 -26.24 -4.72
C ARG A 130 -7.10 -26.47 -3.21
N ARG A 131 -7.47 -25.46 -2.46
CA ARG A 131 -7.72 -25.60 -1.01
C ARG A 131 -8.82 -26.61 -0.73
N VAL A 132 -9.95 -26.54 -1.43
CA VAL A 132 -11.04 -27.53 -1.32
C VAL A 132 -10.56 -28.94 -1.69
N ILE A 133 -9.78 -29.05 -2.77
CA ILE A 133 -9.23 -30.35 -3.21
C ILE A 133 -8.30 -30.95 -2.15
N ASN A 134 -7.43 -30.15 -1.54
CA ASN A 134 -6.52 -30.60 -0.48
C ASN A 134 -7.29 -31.14 0.75
N ILE A 135 -8.39 -30.48 1.11
CA ILE A 135 -9.28 -30.95 2.19
C ILE A 135 -9.96 -32.28 1.78
N LEU A 136 -10.50 -32.36 0.56
CA LEU A 136 -11.15 -33.57 0.04
C LEU A 136 -10.20 -34.78 -0.03
N THR A 137 -8.92 -34.53 -0.33
CA THR A 137 -7.90 -35.60 -0.48
C THR A 137 -7.12 -35.84 0.82
N ASN A 138 -7.48 -35.16 1.91
CA ASN A 138 -6.84 -35.25 3.23
C ASN A 138 -5.32 -35.09 3.17
N ARG A 139 -4.83 -34.18 2.31
CA ARG A 139 -3.39 -33.93 2.18
C ARG A 139 -2.89 -33.08 3.33
N PRO A 140 -1.75 -33.44 3.94
CA PRO A 140 -1.11 -32.56 4.92
C PRO A 140 -0.70 -31.26 4.25
N ARG A 141 -0.84 -30.17 4.97
CA ARG A 141 -0.34 -28.86 4.51
C ARG A 141 1.19 -28.93 4.46
N VAL A 142 1.79 -28.50 3.36
CA VAL A 142 3.25 -28.59 3.13
C VAL A 142 4.08 -27.99 4.27
N TRP A 143 3.59 -26.90 4.89
CA TRP A 143 4.27 -26.23 6.00
C TRP A 143 4.29 -27.02 7.32
N LEU A 144 3.45 -28.04 7.52
CA LEU A 144 3.53 -28.94 8.69
C LEU A 144 4.80 -29.80 8.68
N ALA A 145 5.50 -29.87 7.54
CA ALA A 145 6.76 -30.60 7.39
C ALA A 145 8.01 -29.73 7.55
N LEU A 146 7.86 -28.39 7.72
CA LEU A 146 8.99 -27.49 7.92
C LEU A 146 9.43 -27.53 9.38
N ASP A 147 10.64 -28.00 9.62
CA ASP A 147 11.29 -28.07 10.96
C ASP A 147 12.27 -26.92 11.20
N HIS A 148 12.63 -26.16 10.18
CA HIS A 148 13.51 -25.00 10.23
C HIS A 148 13.11 -23.93 9.19
N PRO A 149 13.60 -22.68 9.34
CA PRO A 149 13.33 -21.62 8.37
C PRO A 149 13.96 -21.92 7.00
N VAL A 150 13.19 -21.73 5.93
CA VAL A 150 13.58 -22.06 4.55
C VAL A 150 13.30 -20.95 3.56
N ILE A 151 13.92 -21.02 2.39
CA ILE A 151 13.54 -20.26 1.20
C ILE A 151 12.58 -21.13 0.39
N LEU A 152 11.35 -20.66 0.19
CA LEU A 152 10.36 -21.39 -0.61
C LEU A 152 10.62 -21.19 -2.11
N ALA A 153 10.69 -22.29 -2.86
CA ALA A 153 10.79 -22.25 -4.32
C ALA A 153 9.60 -22.98 -4.96
N ALA A 154 8.95 -22.34 -5.96
CA ALA A 154 7.80 -22.90 -6.66
C ALA A 154 7.75 -22.45 -8.13
N ASP A 155 6.96 -23.15 -8.96
CA ASP A 155 6.64 -22.63 -10.29
C ASP A 155 5.95 -21.28 -10.19
N ARG A 156 4.91 -21.20 -9.38
CA ARG A 156 4.18 -19.98 -8.98
C ARG A 156 3.82 -20.08 -7.51
N LEU A 157 3.80 -18.97 -6.80
CA LEU A 157 3.28 -18.89 -5.44
C LEU A 157 1.82 -18.46 -5.46
N MET A 158 1.05 -19.08 -4.59
CA MET A 158 -0.33 -18.68 -4.33
C MET A 158 -0.40 -17.82 -3.06
N PRO A 159 -1.39 -16.93 -2.95
CA PRO A 159 -1.58 -16.11 -1.74
C PRO A 159 -1.60 -16.93 -0.45
N THR A 160 -2.30 -18.06 -0.45
CA THR A 160 -2.43 -18.91 0.73
C THR A 160 -1.17 -19.68 1.10
N ASP A 161 -0.21 -19.86 0.19
CA ASP A 161 1.06 -20.53 0.48
C ASP A 161 1.87 -19.74 1.53
N LEU A 162 1.84 -18.41 1.46
CA LEU A 162 2.55 -17.53 2.40
C LEU A 162 1.82 -17.39 3.74
N PHE A 163 0.50 -17.17 3.71
CA PHE A 163 -0.30 -16.98 4.92
C PHE A 163 -0.48 -18.24 5.77
N SER A 164 -0.33 -19.41 5.18
CA SER A 164 -0.48 -20.68 5.88
C SER A 164 0.73 -21.05 6.73
N VAL A 165 1.88 -20.43 6.51
CA VAL A 165 3.15 -20.76 7.20
C VAL A 165 3.31 -19.89 8.45
N PRO A 166 3.78 -20.44 9.58
CA PRO A 166 4.08 -19.66 10.77
C PRO A 166 5.12 -18.56 10.48
N SER A 167 4.93 -17.40 11.12
CA SER A 167 5.85 -16.26 10.97
C SER A 167 7.28 -16.67 11.29
N GLY A 168 8.24 -16.25 10.45
CA GLY A 168 9.66 -16.55 10.61
C GLY A 168 10.12 -17.87 10.00
N MET A 169 9.23 -18.73 9.52
CA MET A 169 9.62 -20.00 8.85
C MET A 169 9.92 -19.82 7.35
N ILE A 170 9.54 -18.69 6.75
CA ILE A 170 9.89 -18.34 5.38
C ILE A 170 10.95 -17.23 5.42
N LEU A 171 12.16 -17.56 4.99
CA LEU A 171 13.28 -16.60 4.87
C LEU A 171 13.19 -15.80 3.57
N GLY A 172 12.67 -16.40 2.52
CA GLY A 172 12.56 -15.80 1.21
C GLY A 172 11.72 -16.64 0.25
N VAL A 173 11.40 -16.08 -0.90
CA VAL A 173 10.59 -16.75 -1.93
C VAL A 173 11.25 -16.63 -3.32
N ILE A 174 11.21 -17.72 -4.08
CA ILE A 174 11.75 -17.78 -5.45
C ILE A 174 10.70 -18.45 -6.33
N THR A 175 10.32 -17.82 -7.45
CA THR A 175 9.42 -18.47 -8.41
C THR A 175 10.01 -18.53 -9.80
N ALA A 176 9.75 -19.65 -10.49
CA ALA A 176 10.17 -19.84 -11.87
C ALA A 176 9.42 -18.92 -12.83
N GLU A 177 8.13 -18.74 -12.57
CA GLU A 177 7.20 -17.90 -13.32
C GLU A 177 6.55 -16.85 -12.42
N GLY A 178 5.74 -15.96 -12.98
CA GLY A 178 4.98 -14.97 -12.23
C GLY A 178 5.37 -13.53 -12.53
N SER A 179 4.78 -12.61 -11.78
CA SER A 179 5.01 -11.17 -11.93
C SER A 179 5.28 -10.56 -10.57
N GLY A 180 6.16 -9.54 -10.51
CA GLY A 180 6.36 -8.72 -9.32
C GLY A 180 5.10 -7.94 -8.89
N GLN A 181 4.03 -7.96 -9.69
CA GLN A 181 2.71 -7.38 -9.41
C GLN A 181 1.67 -8.45 -9.02
N SER A 182 2.05 -9.73 -8.92
CA SER A 182 1.13 -10.81 -8.49
C SER A 182 0.70 -10.62 -7.03
N HIS A 183 -0.46 -11.19 -6.67
CA HIS A 183 -0.97 -11.13 -5.30
C HIS A 183 0.01 -11.76 -4.29
N ALA A 184 0.66 -12.87 -4.64
CA ALA A 184 1.70 -13.47 -3.79
C ALA A 184 2.92 -12.55 -3.61
N ALA A 185 3.33 -11.80 -4.65
CA ALA A 185 4.41 -10.82 -4.55
C ALA A 185 4.02 -9.62 -3.67
N ILE A 186 2.76 -9.18 -3.74
CA ILE A 186 2.22 -8.13 -2.86
C ILE A 186 2.27 -8.59 -1.41
N ILE A 187 1.81 -9.80 -1.13
CA ILE A 187 1.81 -10.41 0.21
C ILE A 187 3.26 -10.57 0.73
N ALA A 188 4.17 -11.11 -0.08
CA ALA A 188 5.58 -11.26 0.32
C ALA A 188 6.20 -9.92 0.71
N ARG A 189 5.87 -8.86 -0.04
CA ARG A 189 6.34 -7.49 0.24
C ARG A 189 5.74 -6.92 1.53
N ALA A 190 4.45 -7.14 1.77
CA ALA A 190 3.78 -6.72 2.99
C ALA A 190 4.31 -7.45 4.24
N MET A 191 4.64 -8.73 4.09
CA MET A 191 5.27 -9.54 5.14
C MET A 191 6.79 -9.30 5.27
N ASN A 192 7.40 -8.40 4.49
CA ASN A 192 8.85 -8.17 4.41
C ASN A 192 9.66 -9.45 4.11
N ILE A 193 9.11 -10.35 3.31
CA ILE A 193 9.78 -11.57 2.87
C ILE A 193 10.50 -11.28 1.54
N PRO A 194 11.85 -11.36 1.46
CA PRO A 194 12.59 -11.18 0.22
C PRO A 194 12.14 -12.14 -0.86
N GLY A 195 11.94 -11.64 -2.10
CA GLY A 195 11.41 -12.47 -3.17
C GLY A 195 11.88 -12.11 -4.57
N ILE A 196 12.17 -13.14 -5.36
CA ILE A 196 12.50 -13.03 -6.79
C ILE A 196 11.50 -13.89 -7.59
N VAL A 197 11.04 -13.36 -8.71
CA VAL A 197 10.18 -14.06 -9.66
C VAL A 197 10.90 -14.22 -11.01
N GLN A 198 10.40 -15.13 -11.88
CA GLN A 198 10.93 -15.35 -13.23
C GLN A 198 12.38 -15.85 -13.28
N VAL A 199 12.80 -16.70 -12.34
CA VAL A 199 14.14 -17.30 -12.36
C VAL A 199 14.28 -18.44 -13.36
N GLY A 200 13.15 -18.94 -13.91
CA GLY A 200 13.10 -20.07 -14.85
C GLY A 200 13.00 -21.44 -14.17
N LYS A 201 12.54 -22.45 -14.95
CA LYS A 201 12.31 -23.81 -14.45
C LYS A 201 13.62 -24.55 -14.13
N ASP A 202 14.69 -24.24 -14.85
CA ASP A 202 16.01 -24.85 -14.63
C ASP A 202 16.52 -24.67 -13.19
N PHE A 203 16.12 -23.59 -12.53
CA PHE A 203 16.42 -23.39 -11.13
C PHE A 203 15.68 -24.38 -10.23
N LEU A 204 14.38 -24.59 -10.48
CA LEU A 204 13.54 -25.48 -9.66
C LEU A 204 13.98 -26.93 -9.72
N ASP A 205 14.49 -27.35 -10.86
CA ASP A 205 14.95 -28.75 -11.05
C ASP A 205 16.20 -29.07 -10.23
N ASP A 206 16.99 -28.04 -9.89
CA ASP A 206 18.27 -28.18 -9.20
C ASP A 206 18.26 -27.72 -7.73
N CYS A 207 17.21 -27.02 -7.24
CA CYS A 207 17.31 -26.20 -6.03
C CYS A 207 16.94 -26.90 -4.72
N ASP A 208 16.13 -27.95 -4.75
CA ASP A 208 15.54 -28.55 -3.54
C ASP A 208 16.60 -29.07 -2.56
N GLY A 209 16.46 -28.74 -1.29
CA GLY A 209 17.41 -29.09 -0.22
C GLY A 209 18.77 -28.38 -0.28
N ARG A 210 19.03 -27.53 -1.29
CA ARG A 210 20.31 -26.87 -1.49
C ARG A 210 20.34 -25.48 -0.86
N THR A 211 21.54 -24.99 -0.58
CA THR A 211 21.75 -23.65 -0.01
C THR A 211 21.78 -22.58 -1.10
N VAL A 212 21.08 -21.48 -0.85
CA VAL A 212 20.95 -20.35 -1.78
C VAL A 212 21.23 -19.04 -1.06
N ILE A 213 21.96 -18.14 -1.74
CA ILE A 213 21.95 -16.70 -1.45
C ILE A 213 20.89 -16.08 -2.35
N LEU A 214 19.85 -15.52 -1.76
CA LEU A 214 18.78 -14.79 -2.43
C LEU A 214 19.02 -13.29 -2.25
N ASP A 215 19.57 -12.63 -3.26
CA ASP A 215 19.69 -11.18 -3.36
C ASP A 215 18.51 -10.64 -4.16
N ALA A 216 17.39 -10.51 -3.46
CA ALA A 216 16.15 -10.06 -4.07
C ALA A 216 16.16 -8.56 -4.43
N THR A 217 17.06 -7.77 -3.86
CA THR A 217 17.25 -6.36 -4.22
C THR A 217 17.79 -6.22 -5.64
N ASN A 218 18.80 -7.04 -5.99
CA ASN A 218 19.45 -7.01 -7.29
C ASN A 218 18.93 -8.07 -8.28
N GLY A 219 17.95 -8.90 -7.86
CA GLY A 219 17.36 -9.94 -8.70
C GLY A 219 18.28 -11.13 -8.94
N ASN A 220 19.22 -11.43 -8.03
CA ASN A 220 20.19 -12.51 -8.17
C ASN A 220 19.89 -13.65 -7.19
N CYS A 221 20.03 -14.87 -7.69
CA CYS A 221 19.91 -16.09 -6.89
C CYS A 221 21.16 -16.96 -7.13
N ILE A 222 21.93 -17.21 -6.09
CA ILE A 222 23.21 -17.94 -6.16
C ILE A 222 23.01 -19.30 -5.50
N LEU A 223 22.95 -20.35 -6.32
CA LEU A 223 22.82 -21.72 -5.87
C LEU A 223 24.18 -22.32 -5.54
N ASP A 224 24.29 -23.00 -4.38
CA ASP A 224 25.53 -23.53 -3.80
C ASP A 224 26.66 -22.50 -3.80
N PRO A 225 26.52 -21.43 -3.02
CA PRO A 225 27.57 -20.43 -2.91
C PRO A 225 28.85 -21.05 -2.35
N ASP A 226 29.99 -20.64 -2.88
CA ASP A 226 31.28 -20.99 -2.32
C ASP A 226 31.49 -20.29 -0.96
N ALA A 227 32.58 -20.66 -0.25
CA ALA A 227 32.86 -20.13 1.08
C ALA A 227 33.02 -18.60 1.10
N VAL A 228 33.58 -18.02 0.04
CA VAL A 228 33.78 -16.56 -0.07
C VAL A 228 32.44 -15.84 -0.27
N ALA A 229 31.61 -16.30 -1.20
CA ALA A 229 30.29 -15.72 -1.45
C ALA A 229 29.38 -15.85 -0.20
N ARG A 230 29.45 -16.99 0.50
CA ARG A 230 28.71 -17.20 1.75
C ARG A 230 29.13 -16.21 2.83
N GLN A 231 30.43 -16.07 3.07
CA GLN A 231 30.97 -15.14 4.07
C GLN A 231 30.60 -13.69 3.75
N GLN A 232 30.63 -13.29 2.48
CA GLN A 232 30.23 -11.96 2.06
C GLN A 232 28.73 -11.72 2.29
N ALA A 233 27.89 -12.69 1.95
CA ALA A 233 26.44 -12.58 2.18
C ALA A 233 26.11 -12.50 3.68
N GLU A 234 26.73 -13.35 4.50
CA GLU A 234 26.55 -13.33 5.96
C GLU A 234 26.99 -11.99 6.58
N ALA A 235 28.13 -11.43 6.13
CA ALA A 235 28.58 -10.12 6.56
C ALA A 235 27.58 -9.01 6.17
N SER A 236 27.08 -9.04 4.94
CA SER A 236 26.08 -8.07 4.46
C SER A 236 24.76 -8.20 5.22
N ILE A 237 24.28 -9.41 5.48
CA ILE A 237 23.07 -9.67 6.28
C ILE A 237 23.25 -9.15 7.72
N CYS A 238 24.40 -9.43 8.33
CA CYS A 238 24.71 -8.95 9.68
C CYS A 238 24.77 -7.42 9.74
N GLN A 239 25.32 -6.78 8.70
CA GLN A 239 25.34 -5.33 8.59
C GLN A 239 23.93 -4.75 8.47
N LEU A 240 23.10 -5.30 7.58
CA LEU A 240 21.70 -4.88 7.42
C LEU A 240 20.90 -5.03 8.73
N GLN A 241 21.12 -6.13 9.46
CA GLN A 241 20.48 -6.36 10.76
C GLN A 241 20.94 -5.36 11.83
N ARG A 242 22.22 -4.98 11.83
CA ARG A 242 22.74 -3.93 12.72
C ARG A 242 22.15 -2.57 12.38
N GLU A 243 22.12 -2.22 11.10
CA GLU A 243 21.50 -0.97 10.63
C GLU A 243 20.02 -0.91 11.02
N ASP A 244 19.26 -2.01 10.87
CA ASP A 244 17.87 -2.09 11.31
C ASP A 244 17.72 -1.96 12.84
N ALA A 245 18.61 -2.59 13.61
CA ALA A 245 18.61 -2.47 15.06
C ALA A 245 18.98 -1.04 15.53
N GLU A 246 19.96 -0.40 14.88
CA GLU A 246 20.31 1.00 15.13
C GLU A 246 19.15 1.93 14.76
N MET A 247 18.48 1.65 13.63
CA MET A 247 17.29 2.42 13.22
C MET A 247 16.16 2.31 14.23
N LYS A 248 15.95 1.14 14.85
CA LYS A 248 14.94 0.98 15.92
C LYS A 248 15.29 1.77 17.18
N GLN A 249 16.57 1.94 17.51
CA GLN A 249 17.00 2.79 18.63
C GLN A 249 16.69 4.27 18.39
N LEU A 250 16.72 4.74 17.15
CA LEU A 250 16.35 6.12 16.79
C LEU A 250 14.92 6.46 17.18
N HIS A 251 14.02 5.48 17.26
CA HIS A 251 12.63 5.69 17.67
C HIS A 251 12.52 6.36 19.04
N SER A 252 13.40 6.04 19.97
CA SER A 252 13.37 6.54 21.35
C SER A 252 14.05 7.90 21.54
N LEU A 253 14.79 8.39 20.52
CA LEU A 253 15.46 9.69 20.61
C LEU A 253 14.46 10.84 20.47
N PRO A 254 14.69 12.00 21.13
CA PRO A 254 13.90 13.20 20.90
C PRO A 254 13.91 13.61 19.43
N ASP A 255 12.84 14.25 18.98
CA ASP A 255 12.72 14.78 17.62
C ASP A 255 13.29 16.21 17.58
N GLU A 256 14.60 16.31 17.73
CA GLU A 256 15.37 17.56 17.76
C GLU A 256 16.58 17.42 16.82
N THR A 257 16.90 18.48 16.11
CA THR A 257 18.10 18.56 15.26
C THR A 257 19.39 18.56 16.09
N ARG A 258 20.53 18.45 15.42
CA ARG A 258 21.85 18.46 16.12
C ARG A 258 22.07 19.73 16.95
N ASP A 259 21.55 20.86 16.52
CA ASP A 259 21.60 22.15 17.22
C ASP A 259 20.40 22.40 18.18
N GLY A 260 19.56 21.35 18.43
CA GLY A 260 18.48 21.38 19.43
C GLY A 260 17.16 21.98 18.97
N GLU A 261 16.98 22.23 17.67
CA GLU A 261 15.70 22.70 17.13
C GLU A 261 14.69 21.55 17.01
N PRO A 262 13.46 21.70 17.50
CA PRO A 262 12.45 20.65 17.42
C PRO A 262 11.92 20.46 15.98
N PHE A 263 11.64 19.22 15.60
CA PHE A 263 10.94 18.88 14.36
C PHE A 263 9.83 17.86 14.61
N GLU A 264 8.89 17.78 13.67
CA GLU A 264 7.78 16.85 13.71
C GLU A 264 7.84 15.87 12.53
N LEU A 265 7.81 14.57 12.81
CA LEU A 265 7.74 13.52 11.82
C LEU A 265 6.34 12.93 11.77
N LEU A 266 5.69 13.12 10.62
CA LEU A 266 4.36 12.64 10.32
C LEU A 266 4.41 11.56 9.23
N ALA A 267 3.37 10.74 9.18
CA ALA A 267 3.28 9.70 8.17
C ALA A 267 2.37 10.06 6.99
N ASN A 268 2.70 9.51 5.81
CA ASN A 268 1.79 9.43 4.66
C ASN A 268 1.13 8.06 4.66
N CYS A 269 -0.18 8.00 4.81
CA CYS A 269 -0.95 6.77 4.95
C CYS A 269 -2.09 6.68 3.94
N PHE A 270 -2.62 5.45 3.76
CA PHE A 270 -3.73 5.16 2.85
C PHE A 270 -4.93 4.53 3.57
N GLY A 271 -4.76 4.09 4.82
CA GLY A 271 -5.80 3.44 5.61
C GLY A 271 -5.31 3.08 7.02
N PRO A 272 -6.18 2.49 7.86
CA PRO A 272 -5.91 2.23 9.27
C PRO A 272 -4.63 1.42 9.54
N GLU A 273 -4.34 0.38 8.75
CA GLU A 273 -3.16 -0.48 8.97
C GLU A 273 -1.85 0.26 8.69
N ALA A 274 -1.84 1.11 7.66
CA ALA A 274 -0.68 1.95 7.38
C ALA A 274 -0.43 2.94 8.52
N LEU A 275 -1.51 3.38 9.20
CA LEU A 275 -1.41 4.22 10.39
C LEU A 275 -0.82 3.43 11.57
N ASP A 276 -1.30 2.22 11.86
CA ASP A 276 -0.76 1.37 12.92
C ASP A 276 0.76 1.17 12.74
N THR A 277 1.18 0.82 11.51
CA THR A 277 2.60 0.65 11.17
C THR A 277 3.38 1.96 11.39
N ALA A 278 2.81 3.09 11.00
CA ALA A 278 3.44 4.41 11.17
C ALA A 278 3.60 4.78 12.64
N MET A 279 2.57 4.58 13.46
CA MET A 279 2.62 4.86 14.90
C MET A 279 3.66 3.97 15.59
N GLN A 280 3.72 2.69 15.26
CA GLN A 280 4.75 1.75 15.73
C GLN A 280 6.17 2.16 15.30
N SER A 281 6.29 2.83 14.16
CA SER A 281 7.57 3.37 13.65
C SER A 281 7.94 4.74 14.22
N GLY A 282 7.12 5.31 15.12
CA GLY A 282 7.39 6.57 15.83
C GLY A 282 6.86 7.84 15.19
N ALA A 283 5.93 7.74 14.25
CA ALA A 283 5.26 8.92 13.72
C ALA A 283 4.48 9.67 14.83
N LYS A 284 4.50 10.99 14.80
CA LYS A 284 3.76 11.85 15.74
C LYS A 284 2.33 12.15 15.26
N GLY A 285 1.94 11.59 14.12
CA GLY A 285 0.64 11.74 13.51
C GLY A 285 0.68 11.44 12.02
N VAL A 286 -0.38 11.82 11.34
CA VAL A 286 -0.53 11.62 9.89
C VAL A 286 -0.62 12.98 9.21
N GLY A 287 0.42 13.34 8.46
CA GLY A 287 0.46 14.58 7.69
C GLY A 287 -0.27 14.48 6.35
N LEU A 288 -0.47 13.26 5.85
CA LEU A 288 -1.24 12.99 4.63
C LEU A 288 -1.94 11.63 4.71
N LEU A 289 -3.24 11.64 4.97
CA LEU A 289 -4.11 10.49 4.71
C LEU A 289 -4.74 10.66 3.31
N ARG A 290 -4.42 9.75 2.39
CA ARG A 290 -4.98 9.73 1.04
C ARG A 290 -6.31 9.00 1.02
N SER A 291 -7.40 9.73 1.03
CA SER A 291 -8.76 9.18 1.09
C SER A 291 -9.22 8.44 -0.17
N GLY A 292 -8.58 8.66 -1.31
CA GLY A 292 -8.97 8.02 -2.58
C GLY A 292 -8.89 6.48 -2.57
N TYR A 293 -8.06 5.91 -1.72
CA TYR A 293 -7.90 4.45 -1.62
C TYR A 293 -9.08 3.72 -0.96
N MET A 294 -9.96 4.42 -0.23
CA MET A 294 -11.18 3.80 0.29
C MET A 294 -12.24 3.54 -0.79
N MET A 295 -12.08 4.12 -1.98
CA MET A 295 -13.06 3.99 -3.06
C MET A 295 -12.93 2.62 -3.73
N LEU A 296 -14.03 1.89 -3.74
CA LEU A 296 -14.13 0.61 -4.43
C LEU A 296 -14.40 0.82 -5.93
N PRO A 297 -13.96 -0.11 -6.80
CA PRO A 297 -14.27 -0.06 -8.22
C PRO A 297 -15.76 0.07 -8.51
N GLY A 298 -16.16 1.15 -9.18
CA GLY A 298 -17.54 1.38 -9.60
C GLY A 298 -18.52 1.74 -8.48
N ARG A 299 -18.03 1.95 -7.24
CA ARG A 299 -18.86 2.34 -6.10
C ARG A 299 -18.28 3.54 -5.36
N ILE A 300 -19.09 4.57 -5.21
CA ILE A 300 -18.82 5.69 -4.32
C ILE A 300 -19.42 5.34 -2.95
N LEU A 301 -18.59 5.39 -1.91
CA LEU A 301 -19.03 5.14 -0.52
C LEU A 301 -19.99 6.26 -0.08
N ASP A 302 -21.02 5.89 0.66
CA ASP A 302 -21.94 6.84 1.27
C ASP A 302 -21.32 7.58 2.47
N GLU A 303 -22.04 8.55 3.05
CA GLU A 303 -21.59 9.35 4.20
C GLU A 303 -21.23 8.47 5.40
N GLN A 304 -21.99 7.40 5.66
CA GLN A 304 -21.79 6.54 6.82
C GLN A 304 -20.57 5.64 6.67
N GLU A 305 -20.37 5.08 5.49
CA GLU A 305 -19.21 4.25 5.16
C GLU A 305 -17.91 5.07 5.25
N GLN A 306 -17.91 6.29 4.69
CA GLN A 306 -16.77 7.21 4.80
C GLN A 306 -16.50 7.62 6.25
N TYR A 307 -17.55 7.92 7.02
CA TYR A 307 -17.43 8.22 8.44
C TYR A 307 -16.76 7.09 9.22
N PHE A 308 -17.17 5.84 9.01
CA PHE A 308 -16.54 4.69 9.67
C PHE A 308 -15.08 4.52 9.29
N PHE A 309 -14.73 4.71 8.01
CA PHE A 309 -13.34 4.67 7.57
C PHE A 309 -12.47 5.72 8.30
N TYR A 310 -12.92 6.98 8.36
CA TYR A 310 -12.18 8.01 9.07
C TYR A 310 -12.09 7.76 10.57
N CYS A 311 -13.15 7.24 11.19
CA CYS A 311 -13.11 6.83 12.59
C CYS A 311 -12.10 5.71 12.86
N SER A 312 -12.00 4.72 11.98
CA SER A 312 -11.01 3.65 12.07
C SER A 312 -9.58 4.20 11.94
N CYS A 313 -9.35 5.16 11.05
CA CYS A 313 -8.07 5.85 10.94
C CYS A 313 -7.73 6.63 12.23
N LEU A 314 -8.69 7.36 12.81
CA LEU A 314 -8.48 8.09 14.06
C LEU A 314 -8.20 7.14 15.25
N ALA A 315 -8.85 6.00 15.30
CA ALA A 315 -8.58 4.97 16.31
C ALA A 315 -7.15 4.43 16.18
N ALA A 316 -6.72 4.09 14.97
CA ALA A 316 -5.35 3.63 14.68
C ALA A 316 -4.29 4.70 14.98
N ALA A 317 -4.63 5.99 14.81
CA ALA A 317 -3.74 7.10 15.17
C ALA A 317 -3.56 7.30 16.69
N ASN A 318 -4.34 6.61 17.52
CA ASN A 318 -4.22 6.60 18.98
C ASN A 318 -4.11 8.00 19.62
N GLY A 319 -4.98 8.92 19.19
CA GLY A 319 -5.02 10.31 19.69
C GLY A 319 -4.04 11.29 19.00
N CYS A 320 -3.20 10.81 18.09
CA CYS A 320 -2.33 11.67 17.28
C CYS A 320 -3.14 12.36 16.15
N PRO A 321 -2.70 13.55 15.67
CA PRO A 321 -3.40 14.29 14.64
C PRO A 321 -3.39 13.54 13.28
N VAL A 322 -4.53 13.59 12.58
CA VAL A 322 -4.68 13.01 11.24
C VAL A 322 -5.12 14.11 10.26
N THR A 323 -4.28 14.39 9.27
CA THR A 323 -4.61 15.33 8.19
C THR A 323 -5.10 14.58 6.98
N VAL A 324 -6.37 14.74 6.64
CA VAL A 324 -7.04 14.05 5.54
C VAL A 324 -7.04 14.93 4.30
N ARG A 325 -6.51 14.42 3.20
CA ARG A 325 -6.67 15.04 1.89
C ARG A 325 -8.00 14.61 1.29
N THR A 326 -8.85 15.56 0.86
CA THR A 326 -10.07 15.24 0.12
C THR A 326 -9.75 14.51 -1.18
N PHE A 327 -10.77 13.92 -1.83
CA PHE A 327 -10.56 13.14 -3.04
C PHE A 327 -9.76 13.87 -4.11
N ASP A 328 -8.81 13.15 -4.69
CA ASP A 328 -7.99 13.64 -5.81
C ASP A 328 -8.07 12.63 -6.95
N PHE A 329 -9.25 12.53 -7.55
CA PHE A 329 -9.49 11.67 -8.71
C PHE A 329 -8.57 12.12 -9.85
N GLY A 330 -7.92 11.16 -10.49
CA GLY A 330 -6.92 11.37 -11.53
C GLY A 330 -5.46 11.26 -11.05
N SER A 331 -5.17 11.43 -9.73
CA SER A 331 -3.86 11.09 -9.16
C SER A 331 -3.87 9.78 -8.37
N ASP A 332 -4.93 9.54 -7.64
CA ASP A 332 -5.16 8.26 -6.97
C ASP A 332 -5.82 7.35 -8.00
N ARG A 333 -5.08 6.36 -8.51
CA ARG A 333 -5.57 5.39 -9.50
C ARG A 333 -6.71 4.57 -8.91
N THR A 334 -7.92 5.08 -8.97
CA THR A 334 -9.14 4.33 -8.64
C THR A 334 -9.83 3.87 -9.91
N VAL A 335 -10.46 2.72 -9.86
CA VAL A 335 -11.20 2.10 -10.98
C VAL A 335 -12.41 2.95 -11.42
N ALA A 336 -12.80 3.99 -10.66
CA ALA A 336 -13.75 5.00 -11.11
C ALA A 336 -13.27 5.75 -12.37
N ASP A 337 -11.95 5.84 -12.60
CA ASP A 337 -11.36 6.43 -13.79
C ASP A 337 -11.40 5.50 -15.02
N ALA A 338 -11.65 4.20 -14.85
CA ALA A 338 -11.74 3.25 -15.96
C ALA A 338 -12.92 3.53 -16.93
N ASN A 339 -13.93 4.27 -16.48
CA ASN A 339 -15.07 4.67 -17.30
C ASN A 339 -14.90 6.04 -18.01
N GLN A 340 -13.86 6.78 -17.66
CA GLN A 340 -13.48 8.00 -18.38
C GLN A 340 -12.28 7.65 -19.27
N GLY A 341 -12.47 7.20 -20.47
CA GLY A 341 -11.50 6.85 -21.51
C GLY A 341 -9.99 7.15 -21.28
N PRO A 342 -9.08 6.82 -22.19
CA PRO A 342 -7.64 6.77 -21.96
C PRO A 342 -6.92 8.13 -21.71
N GLN A 343 -7.63 9.19 -21.31
CA GLN A 343 -7.11 10.55 -21.14
C GLN A 343 -7.54 11.19 -19.80
N SER A 344 -7.17 10.61 -18.66
CA SER A 344 -7.07 11.43 -17.45
C SER A 344 -5.79 12.25 -17.54
N SER A 345 -5.87 13.44 -18.11
CA SER A 345 -4.76 14.38 -18.12
C SER A 345 -4.41 14.73 -16.68
N LYS A 346 -3.13 14.68 -16.31
CA LYS A 346 -2.65 15.19 -15.01
C LYS A 346 -2.87 16.71 -14.89
N LEU A 347 -3.13 17.39 -16.00
CA LEU A 347 -3.54 18.78 -16.09
C LEU A 347 -5.07 18.87 -16.19
N GLY A 348 -5.68 19.86 -15.53
CA GLY A 348 -7.11 20.13 -15.67
C GLY A 348 -7.96 19.65 -14.48
N LEU A 349 -8.99 18.85 -14.74
CA LEU A 349 -10.01 18.48 -13.76
C LEU A 349 -9.54 17.34 -12.84
N ARG A 350 -8.94 17.71 -11.71
CA ARG A 350 -8.63 16.79 -10.62
C ARG A 350 -8.67 17.53 -9.26
N GLY A 351 -8.65 16.78 -8.18
CA GLY A 351 -8.68 17.34 -6.83
C GLY A 351 -9.91 18.22 -6.60
N ILE A 352 -9.71 19.38 -5.97
CA ILE A 352 -10.82 20.30 -5.65
C ILE A 352 -11.61 20.72 -6.87
N ARG A 353 -10.97 20.89 -8.03
CA ARG A 353 -11.66 21.29 -9.27
C ARG A 353 -12.73 20.28 -9.70
N ASN A 354 -12.43 18.98 -9.52
CA ASN A 354 -13.42 17.92 -9.78
C ASN A 354 -14.48 17.87 -8.67
N SER A 355 -14.07 18.04 -7.41
CA SER A 355 -14.97 18.06 -6.25
C SER A 355 -16.02 19.18 -6.36
N LEU A 356 -15.63 20.39 -6.77
CA LEU A 356 -16.54 21.53 -6.98
C LEU A 356 -17.53 21.29 -8.14
N ARG A 357 -17.17 20.49 -9.14
CA ARG A 357 -18.09 20.08 -10.23
C ARG A 357 -19.06 18.97 -9.83
N GLN A 358 -18.77 18.24 -8.76
CA GLN A 358 -19.59 17.17 -8.21
C GLN A 358 -19.98 17.47 -6.75
N PRO A 359 -20.74 18.56 -6.50
CA PRO A 359 -20.95 19.10 -5.16
C PRO A 359 -21.64 18.11 -4.22
N GLN A 360 -22.53 17.24 -4.70
CA GLN A 360 -23.19 16.23 -3.85
C GLN A 360 -22.20 15.23 -3.29
N GLN A 361 -21.26 14.73 -4.12
CA GLN A 361 -20.24 13.81 -3.70
C GLN A 361 -19.25 14.48 -2.73
N PHE A 362 -18.90 15.72 -2.99
CA PHE A 362 -18.04 16.49 -2.11
C PHE A 362 -18.69 16.78 -0.76
N GLN A 363 -19.98 17.14 -0.75
CA GLN A 363 -20.77 17.30 0.48
C GLN A 363 -20.80 16.01 1.31
N THR A 364 -21.00 14.85 0.67
CA THR A 364 -20.95 13.53 1.33
C THR A 364 -19.62 13.34 2.05
N GLN A 365 -18.49 13.64 1.40
CA GLN A 365 -17.17 13.53 2.01
C GLN A 365 -16.98 14.52 3.16
N ILE A 366 -17.35 15.80 2.97
CA ILE A 366 -17.18 16.83 4.00
C ILE A 366 -18.04 16.52 5.23
N CYS A 367 -19.32 16.10 5.05
CA CYS A 367 -20.17 15.69 6.18
C CYS A 367 -19.53 14.53 6.97
N ALA A 368 -19.02 13.50 6.30
CA ALA A 368 -18.36 12.37 6.94
C ALA A 368 -17.10 12.81 7.73
N LEU A 369 -16.28 13.72 7.17
CA LEU A 369 -15.08 14.27 7.80
C LEU A 369 -15.41 15.12 9.04
N LEU A 370 -16.39 16.03 8.96
CA LEU A 370 -16.84 16.85 10.09
C LEU A 370 -17.37 15.99 11.24
N ARG A 371 -18.12 14.95 10.94
CA ARG A 371 -18.60 13.96 11.92
C ARG A 371 -17.45 13.18 12.56
N ALA A 372 -16.50 12.71 11.77
CA ALA A 372 -15.34 11.98 12.26
C ALA A 372 -14.44 12.87 13.14
N ALA A 373 -14.31 14.15 12.82
CA ALA A 373 -13.55 15.11 13.61
C ALA A 373 -14.09 15.30 15.05
N ALA A 374 -15.34 14.93 15.34
CA ALA A 374 -15.86 14.87 16.70
C ALA A 374 -15.29 13.69 17.52
N ARG A 375 -14.58 12.74 16.88
CA ARG A 375 -14.01 11.54 17.52
C ARG A 375 -12.51 11.66 17.81
N GLY A 376 -11.82 12.64 17.23
CA GLY A 376 -10.37 12.82 17.41
C GLY A 376 -9.82 13.99 16.62
N PRO A 377 -8.51 14.27 16.77
CA PRO A 377 -7.86 15.43 16.14
C PRO A 377 -7.70 15.23 14.62
N LEU A 378 -8.73 15.60 13.86
CA LEU A 378 -8.77 15.52 12.41
C LEU A 378 -8.65 16.91 11.79
N ARG A 379 -7.81 17.02 10.75
CA ARG A 379 -7.66 18.20 9.88
C ARG A 379 -8.01 17.82 8.45
N VAL A 380 -8.52 18.76 7.67
CA VAL A 380 -8.91 18.52 6.27
C VAL A 380 -8.14 19.42 5.34
N MET A 381 -7.54 18.90 4.27
CA MET A 381 -6.88 19.70 3.25
C MET A 381 -7.43 19.46 1.85
N PHE A 382 -7.50 20.54 1.07
CA PHE A 382 -7.95 20.51 -0.31
C PHE A 382 -6.76 20.44 -1.26
N PRO A 383 -6.69 19.40 -2.13
CA PRO A 383 -5.65 19.28 -3.16
C PRO A 383 -5.99 20.11 -4.40
N MET A 384 -4.97 20.53 -5.15
CA MET A 384 -5.10 21.18 -6.46
C MET A 384 -5.86 22.51 -6.44
N VAL A 385 -5.86 23.20 -5.32
CA VAL A 385 -6.35 24.59 -5.20
C VAL A 385 -5.44 25.49 -6.02
N THR A 386 -6.03 26.37 -6.83
CA THR A 386 -5.28 27.28 -7.72
C THR A 386 -5.14 28.66 -7.08
N ASP A 387 -6.25 29.18 -6.58
CA ASP A 387 -6.40 30.52 -6.03
C ASP A 387 -7.47 30.56 -4.94
N VAL A 388 -7.72 31.76 -4.42
CA VAL A 388 -8.68 31.98 -3.33
C VAL A 388 -10.12 31.70 -3.75
N GLU A 389 -10.45 31.79 -5.05
CA GLU A 389 -11.81 31.49 -5.53
C GLU A 389 -12.16 30.00 -5.35
N ASP A 390 -11.20 29.11 -5.65
CA ASP A 390 -11.34 27.66 -5.39
C ASP A 390 -11.50 27.40 -3.87
N TRP A 391 -10.75 28.11 -3.03
CA TRP A 391 -10.80 28.00 -1.58
C TRP A 391 -12.17 28.44 -1.04
N ASP A 392 -12.63 29.64 -1.40
CA ASP A 392 -13.90 30.19 -0.93
C ASP A 392 -15.10 29.35 -1.38
N ALA A 393 -15.05 28.82 -2.62
CA ALA A 393 -16.07 27.90 -3.11
C ALA A 393 -16.12 26.59 -2.31
N ALA A 394 -14.95 26.04 -1.95
CA ALA A 394 -14.87 24.84 -1.11
C ALA A 394 -15.37 25.12 0.32
N MET A 395 -14.99 26.24 0.93
CA MET A 395 -15.43 26.64 2.27
C MET A 395 -16.92 26.95 2.34
N SER A 396 -17.51 27.47 1.26
CA SER A 396 -18.97 27.64 1.14
C SER A 396 -19.70 26.28 1.24
N ILE A 397 -19.16 25.22 0.61
CA ILE A 397 -19.70 23.86 0.73
C ILE A 397 -19.51 23.31 2.14
N VAL A 398 -18.36 23.58 2.80
CA VAL A 398 -18.14 23.20 4.18
C VAL A 398 -19.19 23.83 5.11
N GLU A 399 -19.48 25.13 4.96
CA GLU A 399 -20.49 25.79 5.79
C GLU A 399 -21.89 25.26 5.53
N HIS A 400 -22.23 24.96 4.28
CA HIS A 400 -23.48 24.27 3.95
C HIS A 400 -23.58 22.90 4.64
N CYS A 401 -22.50 22.12 4.68
CA CYS A 401 -22.46 20.84 5.38
C CYS A 401 -22.60 21.00 6.90
N ARG A 402 -21.95 22.01 7.52
CA ARG A 402 -22.13 22.35 8.94
C ARG A 402 -23.60 22.66 9.25
N GLN A 403 -24.22 23.51 8.44
CA GLN A 403 -25.63 23.84 8.59
C GLN A 403 -26.55 22.61 8.45
N SER A 404 -26.33 21.76 7.43
CA SER A 404 -27.07 20.51 7.25
C SER A 404 -26.93 19.56 8.42
N LEU A 405 -25.74 19.38 8.99
CA LEU A 405 -25.50 18.55 10.17
C LEU A 405 -26.20 19.09 11.42
N ARG A 406 -26.19 20.43 11.62
CA ARG A 406 -26.96 21.08 12.72
C ARG A 406 -28.46 20.81 12.59
N GLU A 407 -29.02 21.00 11.40
CA GLU A 407 -30.45 20.75 11.13
C GLU A 407 -30.86 19.30 11.30
N ARG A 408 -29.97 18.36 10.95
CA ARG A 408 -30.16 16.92 11.16
C ARG A 408 -29.92 16.48 12.61
N GLY A 409 -29.44 17.36 13.49
CA GLY A 409 -29.07 17.02 14.87
C GLY A 409 -27.93 16.00 14.99
N VAL A 410 -27.05 15.93 13.98
CA VAL A 410 -25.93 14.99 13.93
C VAL A 410 -24.69 15.61 14.59
N PRO A 411 -24.04 14.98 15.58
CA PRO A 411 -22.84 15.50 16.22
C PRO A 411 -21.67 15.61 15.24
N PHE A 412 -20.97 16.75 15.25
CA PHE A 412 -19.78 17.02 14.47
C PHE A 412 -18.87 18.04 15.17
N ASN A 413 -17.65 18.26 14.68
CA ASN A 413 -16.74 19.27 15.21
C ASN A 413 -16.85 20.58 14.41
N GLU A 414 -17.39 21.61 15.05
CA GLU A 414 -17.53 22.97 14.47
C GLU A 414 -16.17 23.58 14.10
N ASN A 415 -15.12 23.30 14.88
CA ASN A 415 -13.79 23.88 14.77
C ASN A 415 -12.80 22.96 14.05
N THR A 416 -13.29 22.11 13.14
CA THR A 416 -12.40 21.28 12.30
C THR A 416 -11.50 22.17 11.48
N PRO A 417 -10.14 22.06 11.58
CA PRO A 417 -9.22 22.87 10.80
C PRO A 417 -9.23 22.49 9.33
N PHE A 418 -9.23 23.50 8.45
CA PHE A 418 -9.12 23.34 7.00
C PHE A 418 -7.86 24.00 6.46
N GLY A 419 -7.21 23.35 5.49
CA GLY A 419 -5.97 23.82 4.89
C GLY A 419 -5.87 23.56 3.39
N VAL A 420 -4.82 24.12 2.79
CA VAL A 420 -4.53 23.99 1.37
C VAL A 420 -3.31 23.09 1.15
N MET A 421 -3.42 22.12 0.23
CA MET A 421 -2.26 21.42 -0.29
C MET A 421 -1.69 22.20 -1.48
N LEU A 422 -0.55 22.83 -1.28
CA LEU A 422 0.18 23.60 -2.28
C LEU A 422 0.85 22.65 -3.29
N SER A 423 0.08 22.29 -4.30
CA SER A 423 0.45 21.37 -5.39
C SER A 423 0.72 22.07 -6.70
N ILE A 424 0.33 23.34 -6.82
CA ILE A 424 0.39 24.16 -8.03
C ILE A 424 1.24 25.39 -7.74
N PRO A 425 2.17 25.79 -8.63
CA PRO A 425 2.97 27.01 -8.43
C PRO A 425 2.14 28.29 -8.22
N ALA A 426 0.98 28.40 -8.90
CA ALA A 426 0.07 29.53 -8.72
C ALA A 426 -0.36 29.69 -7.25
N ALA A 427 -0.77 28.59 -6.59
CA ALA A 427 -1.14 28.62 -5.18
C ALA A 427 0.01 29.02 -4.24
N CYS A 428 1.27 28.69 -4.58
CA CYS A 428 2.43 29.15 -3.82
C CYS A 428 2.65 30.66 -3.97
N LEU A 429 2.39 31.20 -5.16
CA LEU A 429 2.54 32.63 -5.46
C LEU A 429 1.49 33.52 -4.79
N THR A 430 0.32 32.96 -4.46
CA THR A 430 -0.82 33.66 -3.84
C THR A 430 -1.12 33.12 -2.44
N VAL A 431 -0.13 32.57 -1.75
CA VAL A 431 -0.32 31.91 -0.45
C VAL A 431 -0.88 32.84 0.62
N GLU A 432 -0.54 34.13 0.59
CA GLU A 432 -1.04 35.16 1.53
C GLU A 432 -2.57 35.31 1.41
N ASP A 433 -3.14 35.18 0.22
CA ASP A 433 -4.58 35.29 0.02
C ASP A 433 -5.33 34.16 0.75
N PHE A 434 -4.83 32.92 0.73
CA PHE A 434 -5.42 31.81 1.49
C PHE A 434 -5.37 32.07 3.00
N ILE A 435 -4.24 32.59 3.49
CA ILE A 435 -4.06 32.93 4.91
C ILE A 435 -5.05 34.01 5.32
N ALA A 436 -5.19 35.08 4.51
CA ALA A 436 -6.13 36.16 4.75
C ALA A 436 -7.61 35.69 4.74
N HIS A 437 -7.92 34.61 4.00
CA HIS A 437 -9.26 34.00 3.93
C HIS A 437 -9.44 32.86 4.93
N GLY A 438 -8.59 32.74 5.96
CA GLY A 438 -8.79 31.84 7.09
C GLY A 438 -8.34 30.41 6.86
N CYS A 439 -7.32 30.19 6.04
CA CYS A 439 -6.65 28.89 5.93
C CYS A 439 -5.88 28.59 7.22
N ASP A 440 -6.21 27.49 7.91
CA ASP A 440 -5.65 27.15 9.21
C ASP A 440 -4.22 26.58 9.14
N PHE A 441 -3.87 25.91 8.03
CA PHE A 441 -2.56 25.30 7.82
C PHE A 441 -2.26 25.07 6.34
N LEU A 442 -1.00 24.88 6.01
CA LEU A 442 -0.52 24.65 4.65
C LEU A 442 0.23 23.31 4.56
N VAL A 443 0.07 22.61 3.44
CA VAL A 443 0.84 21.39 3.14
C VAL A 443 1.49 21.52 1.77
N ILE A 444 2.83 21.49 1.72
CA ILE A 444 3.57 21.53 0.46
C ILE A 444 3.62 20.13 -0.15
N GLY A 445 2.91 19.92 -1.27
CA GLY A 445 2.87 18.65 -2.00
C GLY A 445 3.96 18.57 -3.07
N THR A 446 5.19 18.14 -2.70
CA THR A 446 6.37 18.21 -3.58
C THR A 446 6.22 17.47 -4.89
N ASN A 447 5.42 16.39 -4.95
CA ASN A 447 5.29 15.58 -6.16
C ASN A 447 4.68 16.38 -7.33
N ASP A 448 3.50 16.93 -7.10
CA ASP A 448 2.77 17.68 -8.13
C ASP A 448 3.38 19.07 -8.31
N LEU A 449 3.81 19.72 -7.22
CA LEU A 449 4.48 21.01 -7.29
C LEU A 449 5.73 20.94 -8.18
N THR A 450 6.58 19.91 -8.02
CA THR A 450 7.74 19.70 -8.90
C THR A 450 7.33 19.47 -10.34
N GLN A 451 6.33 18.60 -10.56
CA GLN A 451 5.83 18.27 -11.89
C GLN A 451 5.38 19.52 -12.65
N TYR A 452 4.59 20.38 -12.01
CA TYR A 452 4.04 21.58 -12.65
C TYR A 452 5.04 22.73 -12.74
N THR A 453 5.95 22.86 -11.77
CA THR A 453 7.03 23.86 -11.83
C THR A 453 7.99 23.58 -13.00
N HIS A 454 8.29 22.32 -13.29
CA HIS A 454 9.24 21.93 -14.33
C HIS A 454 8.55 21.46 -15.62
N ALA A 455 7.21 21.40 -15.67
CA ALA A 455 6.45 20.82 -16.78
C ALA A 455 6.96 19.40 -17.16
N ALA A 456 7.33 18.61 -16.14
CA ALA A 456 7.94 17.29 -16.29
C ALA A 456 7.06 16.22 -15.65
N ASP A 457 6.51 15.32 -16.45
CA ASP A 457 5.71 14.21 -15.93
C ASP A 457 6.61 13.17 -15.24
N ARG A 458 6.41 12.97 -13.95
CA ARG A 458 7.18 12.05 -13.09
C ARG A 458 7.05 10.56 -13.47
N GLU A 459 6.03 10.20 -14.26
CA GLU A 459 5.80 8.81 -14.70
C GLU A 459 6.45 8.52 -16.07
N LEU A 460 6.93 9.55 -16.76
CA LEU A 460 7.61 9.42 -18.03
C LEU A 460 9.13 9.35 -17.82
N ALA A 461 9.72 8.18 -18.07
CA ALA A 461 11.19 7.99 -17.97
C ALA A 461 11.98 9.01 -18.82
N SER A 462 11.44 9.43 -19.95
CA SER A 462 12.06 10.46 -20.81
C SER A 462 12.07 11.87 -20.19
N ALA A 463 11.22 12.13 -19.20
CA ALA A 463 11.13 13.41 -18.49
C ALA A 463 11.87 13.41 -17.13
N GLU A 464 12.40 12.28 -16.69
CA GLU A 464 13.03 12.11 -15.38
C GLU A 464 14.13 13.15 -15.10
N HIS A 465 14.97 13.44 -16.07
CA HIS A 465 16.06 14.43 -15.96
C HIS A 465 15.55 15.85 -15.61
N TYR A 466 14.33 16.18 -16.03
CA TYR A 466 13.73 17.50 -15.77
C TYR A 466 12.95 17.54 -14.45
N TYR A 467 12.60 16.39 -13.86
CA TYR A 467 11.89 16.31 -12.58
C TYR A 467 12.87 16.47 -11.41
N ARG A 468 13.07 17.70 -10.92
CA ARG A 468 14.09 18.07 -9.94
C ARG A 468 13.49 18.72 -8.69
N PRO A 469 13.12 17.93 -7.66
CA PRO A 469 12.48 18.44 -6.43
C PRO A 469 13.34 19.42 -5.61
N ALA A 470 14.67 19.35 -5.76
CA ALA A 470 15.62 20.21 -5.05
C ALA A 470 16.16 21.37 -5.92
N SER A 471 15.47 21.71 -7.01
CA SER A 471 15.90 22.76 -7.94
C SER A 471 15.82 24.15 -7.31
N PRO A 472 16.56 25.15 -7.85
CA PRO A 472 16.46 26.54 -7.42
C PRO A 472 15.03 27.12 -7.51
N ALA A 473 14.23 26.68 -8.50
CA ALA A 473 12.84 27.09 -8.63
C ALA A 473 11.97 26.59 -7.47
N MET A 474 12.11 25.31 -7.12
CA MET A 474 11.42 24.73 -5.97
C MET A 474 11.83 25.39 -4.66
N LYS A 475 13.13 25.66 -4.45
CA LYS A 475 13.61 26.38 -3.28
C LYS A 475 12.94 27.75 -3.15
N LYS A 476 12.89 28.52 -4.23
CA LYS A 476 12.24 29.85 -4.22
C LYS A 476 10.77 29.77 -3.86
N LEU A 477 10.02 28.82 -4.45
CA LEU A 477 8.60 28.64 -4.13
C LEU A 477 8.39 28.26 -2.66
N ILE A 478 9.22 27.34 -2.15
CA ILE A 478 9.15 26.93 -0.74
C ILE A 478 9.50 28.11 0.19
N THR A 479 10.55 28.88 -0.10
CA THR A 479 10.93 30.06 0.69
C THR A 479 9.78 31.08 0.74
N MET A 480 9.15 31.38 -0.41
CA MET A 480 8.01 32.32 -0.43
C MET A 480 6.86 31.84 0.47
N VAL A 481 6.56 30.53 0.45
CA VAL A 481 5.52 29.93 1.30
C VAL A 481 5.92 30.05 2.78
N MET A 482 7.18 29.74 3.10
CA MET A 482 7.67 29.81 4.50
C MET A 482 7.70 31.22 5.05
N ASP A 483 8.09 32.22 4.23
CA ASP A 483 8.10 33.62 4.61
C ASP A 483 6.68 34.13 4.93
N ALA A 484 5.72 33.84 4.03
CA ALA A 484 4.32 34.22 4.22
C ALA A 484 3.70 33.52 5.44
N ALA A 485 3.89 32.20 5.56
CA ALA A 485 3.37 31.43 6.67
C ALA A 485 3.98 31.87 8.02
N GLY A 486 5.28 32.12 8.04
CA GLY A 486 6.00 32.61 9.23
C GLY A 486 5.49 33.98 9.70
N ALA A 487 5.22 34.94 8.79
CA ALA A 487 4.67 36.24 9.09
C ALA A 487 3.29 36.17 9.79
N HIS A 488 2.52 35.14 9.52
CA HIS A 488 1.16 34.94 10.04
C HIS A 488 1.03 33.77 11.02
N HIS A 489 2.14 33.13 11.41
CA HIS A 489 2.18 31.96 12.30
C HIS A 489 1.31 30.79 11.84
N VAL A 490 1.17 30.57 10.53
CA VAL A 490 0.45 29.46 9.94
C VAL A 490 1.36 28.23 9.85
N PRO A 491 0.98 27.06 10.41
CA PRO A 491 1.82 25.87 10.35
C PRO A 491 1.95 25.33 8.93
N VAL A 492 3.17 24.89 8.56
CA VAL A 492 3.49 24.34 7.26
C VAL A 492 4.07 22.93 7.42
N THR A 493 3.47 21.95 6.74
CA THR A 493 4.00 20.59 6.61
C THR A 493 4.45 20.36 5.18
N ILE A 494 5.57 19.64 4.97
CA ILE A 494 6.00 19.21 3.64
C ILE A 494 5.81 17.72 3.46
N CYS A 495 5.28 17.30 2.30
CA CYS A 495 5.06 15.91 1.97
C CYS A 495 5.47 15.58 0.54
N GLY A 496 5.52 14.27 0.23
CA GLY A 496 5.84 13.74 -1.09
C GLY A 496 7.10 12.86 -1.10
N LEU A 497 7.38 12.23 -2.26
CA LEU A 497 8.48 11.26 -2.39
C LEU A 497 9.86 11.91 -2.12
N ALA A 498 10.02 13.16 -2.50
CA ALA A 498 11.27 13.91 -2.33
C ALA A 498 11.66 14.06 -0.83
N VAL A 499 10.69 14.14 0.07
CA VAL A 499 10.90 14.28 1.51
C VAL A 499 11.50 13.02 2.12
N GLY A 500 11.24 11.84 1.52
CA GLY A 500 11.86 10.58 1.94
C GLY A 500 13.35 10.44 1.61
N ASN A 501 13.93 11.38 0.84
CA ASN A 501 15.36 11.41 0.54
C ASN A 501 16.08 12.27 1.59
N PRO A 502 17.02 11.73 2.38
CA PRO A 502 17.73 12.45 3.44
C PRO A 502 18.37 13.77 3.01
N ALA A 503 19.00 13.81 1.83
CA ALA A 503 19.65 15.01 1.32
C ALA A 503 18.66 16.15 1.04
N ASN A 504 17.47 15.82 0.52
CA ASN A 504 16.41 16.81 0.30
C ASN A 504 15.82 17.28 1.64
N THR A 505 15.65 16.37 2.60
CA THR A 505 15.08 16.69 3.92
C THR A 505 15.95 17.69 4.67
N ALA A 506 17.28 17.48 4.69
CA ALA A 506 18.23 18.45 5.26
C ALA A 506 18.09 19.84 4.59
N GLN A 507 17.93 19.86 3.26
CA GLN A 507 17.74 21.11 2.53
C GLN A 507 16.40 21.81 2.89
N TYR A 508 15.31 21.05 3.06
CA TYR A 508 14.02 21.60 3.48
C TYR A 508 14.07 22.14 4.92
N LEU A 509 14.83 21.47 5.80
CA LEU A 509 15.10 21.97 7.16
C LEU A 509 15.76 23.36 7.14
N HIS A 510 16.77 23.56 6.28
CA HIS A 510 17.46 24.83 6.09
C HIS A 510 16.55 25.94 5.49
N LEU A 511 15.48 25.56 4.80
CA LEU A 511 14.44 26.51 4.33
C LEU A 511 13.42 26.87 5.42
N GLY A 512 13.62 26.42 6.66
CA GLY A 512 12.76 26.74 7.80
C GLY A 512 11.65 25.71 8.08
N LEU A 513 11.54 24.63 7.29
CA LEU A 513 10.55 23.58 7.54
C LEU A 513 10.88 22.82 8.82
N ARG A 514 9.85 22.50 9.62
CA ARG A 514 9.96 21.73 10.87
C ARG A 514 8.97 20.56 10.94
N SER A 515 8.03 20.42 10.02
CA SER A 515 7.06 19.33 9.97
C SER A 515 7.17 18.58 8.63
N PHE A 516 7.49 17.29 8.70
CA PHE A 516 7.82 16.43 7.55
C PHE A 516 6.92 15.22 7.52
N SER A 517 6.18 15.02 6.43
CA SER A 517 5.30 13.87 6.26
C SER A 517 5.85 12.91 5.20
N VAL A 518 6.18 11.70 5.63
CA VAL A 518 6.87 10.69 4.80
C VAL A 518 6.18 9.33 4.86
N SER A 519 6.50 8.42 3.94
CA SER A 519 6.00 7.04 4.06
C SER A 519 6.55 6.38 5.34
N PRO A 520 5.78 5.46 5.97
CA PRO A 520 6.22 4.78 7.20
C PRO A 520 7.60 4.15 7.09
N GLN A 521 7.94 3.61 5.93
CA GLN A 521 9.24 2.98 5.63
C GLN A 521 10.43 3.96 5.66
N ASN A 522 10.18 5.26 5.47
CA ASN A 522 11.21 6.29 5.43
C ASN A 522 11.33 7.10 6.73
N LEU A 523 10.41 6.91 7.69
CA LEU A 523 10.37 7.68 8.94
C LEU A 523 11.72 7.69 9.66
N LEU A 524 12.27 6.53 9.95
CA LEU A 524 13.53 6.41 10.71
C LEU A 524 14.74 6.91 9.91
N LYS A 525 14.75 6.74 8.58
CA LYS A 525 15.81 7.27 7.71
C LYS A 525 15.83 8.79 7.70
N VAL A 526 14.64 9.41 7.62
CA VAL A 526 14.48 10.86 7.67
C VAL A 526 14.78 11.38 9.07
N LYS A 527 14.34 10.66 10.12
CA LYS A 527 14.70 11.01 11.50
C LYS A 527 16.22 11.08 11.69
N ARG A 528 16.95 10.05 11.24
CA ARG A 528 18.42 10.05 11.31
C ARG A 528 19.02 11.29 10.64
N ALA A 529 18.57 11.59 9.41
CA ALA A 529 19.09 12.75 8.69
C ALA A 529 18.84 14.07 9.42
N LEU A 530 17.68 14.24 10.05
CA LEU A 530 17.34 15.43 10.81
C LEU A 530 18.15 15.53 12.12
N LEU A 531 18.33 14.43 12.83
CA LEU A 531 19.19 14.36 14.03
C LEU A 531 20.65 14.71 13.73
N ASP A 532 21.14 14.36 12.54
CA ASP A 532 22.54 14.61 12.13
C ASP A 532 22.74 15.98 11.46
N THR A 533 21.68 16.79 11.30
CA THR A 533 21.71 18.08 10.58
C THR A 533 21.44 19.23 11.55
N ASP A 534 22.17 20.34 11.39
CA ASP A 534 21.86 21.60 12.07
C ASP A 534 20.75 22.33 11.33
N ALA A 535 19.76 22.84 12.05
CA ALA A 535 18.68 23.65 11.47
C ALA A 535 19.19 25.03 11.00
N HIS A 536 20.20 25.54 11.68
CA HIS A 536 20.85 26.84 11.41
C HIS A 536 22.34 26.62 11.13
N PRO A 537 22.73 26.21 9.88
CA PRO A 537 24.14 26.04 9.56
C PRO A 537 24.87 27.40 9.72
N ASP A 538 26.05 27.37 10.35
CA ASP A 538 26.91 28.55 10.47
C ASP A 538 27.15 29.17 9.08
N ALA A 539 27.11 30.49 8.98
CA ALA A 539 27.18 31.27 7.73
C ALA A 539 28.50 31.08 6.91
N GLY A 540 29.32 30.11 7.29
CA GLY A 540 30.62 29.81 6.69
C GLY A 540 30.67 28.59 5.73
N GLU A 541 29.63 27.73 5.64
CA GLU A 541 29.68 26.48 4.83
C GLU A 541 28.93 26.54 3.49
N ASN A 542 28.37 27.70 3.11
CA ASN A 542 27.71 27.90 1.82
C ASN A 542 28.66 28.59 0.83
N GLY A 543 29.69 27.87 0.36
CA GLY A 543 30.58 28.27 -0.71
C GLY A 543 30.38 27.41 -1.96
#